data_23cfb24355b66ffa9150b55abc100011
#
_entry.id   23cfb24355b66ffa9150b55abc100011
#
_cell.length_a   1.000
_cell.length_b   1.000
_cell.length_c   1.000
_cell.angle_alpha   90.00
_cell.angle_beta   90.00
_cell.angle_gamma   90.00
#
_symmetry.space_group_name_H-M   'P 1'
#
loop_
_entity.id
_entity.type
_entity.pdbx_description
1 polymer ?
#
loop_
_entity_poly.entity_id
_entity_poly.type
_entity_poly.pdbx_seq_one_letter_code
_entity_poly.pdbx_strand_id
1 'polypeptide(L)' 'MATAYILINCELGSEESIIQQLKNLDGVSEVHGTFGAYDILTKIESPTVEALREIITWKIRKIGQIRSTLTLMSI' A
#
# COMPACT_ATOMS: atom_id res chain seq x y z
N MET A 1 18.42 1.66 -1.36
CA MET A 1 17.00 1.39 -1.65
C MET A 1 16.15 1.83 -0.48
N ALA A 2 15.09 2.56 -0.73
CA ALA A 2 14.16 2.96 0.33
C ALA A 2 12.99 1.99 0.38
N THR A 3 12.48 1.73 1.58
CA THR A 3 11.40 0.78 1.81
C THR A 3 10.35 1.40 2.71
N ALA A 4 9.09 1.13 2.41
CA ALA A 4 7.98 1.53 3.28
C ALA A 4 6.96 0.40 3.37
N TYR A 5 6.29 0.35 4.50
CA TYR A 5 5.16 -0.55 4.73
C TYR A 5 3.91 0.29 4.89
N ILE A 6 2.84 -0.11 4.23
CA ILE A 6 1.57 0.60 4.31
C ILE A 6 0.51 -0.37 4.79
N LEU A 7 -0.12 0.00 5.90
CA LEU A 7 -1.25 -0.73 6.45
C LEU A 7 -2.52 -0.05 5.97
N ILE A 8 -3.42 -0.81 5.39
CA ILE A 8 -4.59 -0.27 4.70
C ILE A 8 -5.86 -0.84 5.28
N ASN A 9 -6.83 0.04 5.56
CA ASN A 9 -8.21 -0.34 5.82
C ASN A 9 -9.04 0.04 4.61
N CYS A 10 -9.93 -0.86 4.21
CA CYS A 10 -10.74 -0.66 3.02
C CYS A 10 -12.21 -0.98 3.27
N GLU A 11 -13.05 -0.63 2.30
CA GLU A 11 -14.47 -0.96 2.35
C GLU A 11 -14.68 -2.47 2.36
N LEU A 12 -15.69 -2.92 3.09
CA LEU A 12 -16.01 -4.33 3.20
C LEU A 12 -16.28 -4.92 1.81
N GLY A 13 -15.62 -6.03 1.52
CA GLY A 13 -15.78 -6.73 0.25
C GLY A 13 -14.88 -6.24 -0.86
N SER A 14 -14.09 -5.18 -0.64
CA SER A 14 -13.20 -4.64 -1.68
C SER A 14 -11.76 -5.10 -1.57
N GLU A 15 -11.42 -5.90 -0.57
CA GLU A 15 -10.05 -6.30 -0.28
C GLU A 15 -9.36 -6.93 -1.48
N GLU A 16 -10.01 -7.87 -2.14
CA GLU A 16 -9.37 -8.58 -3.24
C GLU A 16 -9.11 -7.67 -4.44
N SER A 17 -10.05 -6.79 -4.75
CA SER A 17 -9.87 -5.83 -5.83
C SER A 17 -8.70 -4.90 -5.55
N ILE A 18 -8.59 -4.41 -4.32
CA ILE A 18 -7.49 -3.52 -3.93
C ILE A 18 -6.15 -4.25 -3.99
N ILE A 19 -6.09 -5.50 -3.51
CA ILE A 19 -4.88 -6.31 -3.57
C ILE A 19 -4.42 -6.46 -5.02
N GLN A 20 -5.33 -6.74 -5.95
CA GLN A 20 -4.98 -6.88 -7.35
C GLN A 20 -4.46 -5.57 -7.94
N GLN A 21 -5.07 -4.45 -7.60
CA GLN A 21 -4.61 -3.15 -8.07
C GLN A 21 -3.22 -2.82 -7.52
N LEU A 22 -2.97 -3.12 -6.24
CA LEU A 22 -1.66 -2.89 -5.63
C LEU A 22 -0.59 -3.74 -6.29
N LYS A 23 -0.87 -5.00 -6.58
CA LYS A 23 0.10 -5.90 -7.22
C LYS A 23 0.53 -5.42 -8.60
N ASN A 24 -0.30 -4.64 -9.27
CA ASN A 24 0.00 -4.12 -10.60
C ASN A 24 0.79 -2.81 -10.59
N LEU A 25 1.06 -2.25 -9.42
CA LEU A 25 1.81 -1.01 -9.33
C LEU A 25 3.31 -1.27 -9.29
N ASP A 26 4.07 -0.49 -10.05
CA ASP A 26 5.52 -0.51 -9.98
C ASP A 26 5.95 -0.07 -8.58
N GLY A 27 6.94 -0.76 -8.04
CA GLY A 27 7.46 -0.46 -6.71
C GLY A 27 6.81 -1.24 -5.58
N VAL A 28 5.68 -1.87 -5.83
CA VAL A 28 5.03 -2.73 -4.83
C VAL A 28 5.69 -4.11 -4.89
N SER A 29 6.34 -4.51 -3.81
CA SER A 29 7.06 -5.79 -3.75
C SER A 29 6.28 -6.89 -3.09
N GLU A 30 5.39 -6.57 -2.14
CA GLU A 30 4.56 -7.56 -1.46
C GLU A 30 3.22 -6.95 -1.10
N VAL A 31 2.17 -7.77 -1.18
CA VAL A 31 0.82 -7.41 -0.74
C VAL A 31 0.22 -8.61 -0.04
N HIS A 32 -0.28 -8.41 1.17
CA HIS A 32 -0.87 -9.47 1.97
C HIS A 32 -2.20 -9.01 2.57
N GLY A 33 -3.21 -9.86 2.51
CA GLY A 33 -4.42 -9.68 3.31
C GLY A 33 -4.09 -10.05 4.76
N THR A 34 -4.65 -9.33 5.72
CA THR A 34 -4.36 -9.53 7.13
C THR A 34 -5.64 -9.57 7.95
N PHE A 35 -5.52 -10.08 9.18
CA PHE A 35 -6.59 -10.00 10.17
C PHE A 35 -6.16 -9.04 11.28
N GLY A 36 -7.12 -8.32 11.84
CA GLY A 36 -6.87 -7.42 12.96
C GLY A 36 -7.28 -6.00 12.63
N ALA A 37 -6.52 -5.04 13.12
CA ALA A 37 -6.86 -3.62 12.99
C ALA A 37 -6.79 -3.11 11.54
N TYR A 38 -6.05 -3.79 10.67
CA TYR A 38 -5.88 -3.43 9.27
C TYR A 38 -6.19 -4.62 8.37
N ASP A 39 -6.68 -4.32 7.16
CA ASP A 39 -7.13 -5.35 6.22
C ASP A 39 -6.03 -5.82 5.28
N ILE A 40 -5.09 -4.94 4.93
CA ILE A 40 -4.04 -5.22 3.94
C ILE A 40 -2.72 -4.64 4.41
N LEU A 41 -1.64 -5.42 4.22
CA LEU A 41 -0.27 -4.97 4.42
C LEU A 41 0.42 -4.92 3.06
N THR A 42 1.02 -3.79 2.73
CA THR A 42 1.72 -3.59 1.46
C THR A 42 3.15 -3.15 1.74
N LYS A 43 4.10 -3.79 1.06
CA LYS A 43 5.51 -3.38 1.10
C LYS A 43 5.86 -2.74 -0.22
N ILE A 44 6.42 -1.53 -0.17
CA ILE A 44 6.90 -0.85 -1.37
C ILE A 44 8.40 -0.56 -1.24
N GLU A 45 9.07 -0.61 -2.37
CA GLU A 45 10.49 -0.35 -2.45
C GLU A 45 10.77 0.56 -3.65
N SER A 46 11.72 1.46 -3.49
CA SER A 46 12.07 2.40 -4.53
C SER A 46 13.51 2.87 -4.32
N PRO A 47 14.18 3.37 -5.37
CA PRO A 47 15.56 3.86 -5.21
C PRO A 47 15.69 5.02 -4.23
N THR A 48 14.66 5.86 -4.08
CA THR A 48 14.73 7.04 -3.22
C THR A 48 13.47 7.19 -2.38
N VAL A 49 13.58 7.94 -1.28
CA VAL A 49 12.44 8.27 -0.43
C VAL A 49 11.41 9.11 -1.20
N GLU A 50 11.87 10.01 -2.06
CA GLU A 50 10.98 10.83 -2.87
C GLU A 50 10.11 9.98 -3.78
N ALA A 51 10.69 8.97 -4.41
CA ALA A 51 9.95 8.05 -5.27
C ALA A 51 8.92 7.24 -4.46
N LEU A 52 9.27 6.83 -3.23
CA LEU A 52 8.30 6.19 -2.34
C LEU A 52 7.10 7.10 -2.07
N ARG A 53 7.36 8.36 -1.75
CA ARG A 53 6.29 9.32 -1.46
C ARG A 53 5.37 9.51 -2.66
N GLU A 54 5.92 9.51 -3.86
CA GLU A 54 5.11 9.62 -5.07
C GLU A 54 4.22 8.40 -5.27
N ILE A 55 4.74 7.20 -5.05
CA ILE A 55 3.95 5.98 -5.13
C ILE A 55 2.79 6.03 -4.13
N ILE A 56 3.07 6.41 -2.88
CA ILE A 56 2.05 6.50 -1.84
C ILE A 56 1.00 7.54 -2.20
N THR A 57 1.43 8.74 -2.55
CA THR A 57 0.54 9.88 -2.74
C THR A 57 -0.29 9.76 -4.02
N TRP A 58 0.35 9.36 -5.13
CA TRP A 58 -0.28 9.44 -6.44
C TRP A 58 -0.83 8.11 -6.95
N LYS A 59 -0.38 7.00 -6.41
CA LYS A 59 -0.83 5.69 -6.88
C LYS A 59 -1.67 4.95 -5.84
N ILE A 60 -1.18 4.85 -4.61
CA ILE A 60 -1.89 4.07 -3.60
C ILE A 60 -3.11 4.80 -3.07
N ARG A 61 -2.96 6.07 -2.68
CA ARG A 61 -4.07 6.83 -2.13
C ARG A 61 -5.19 7.11 -3.13
N LYS A 62 -4.92 6.95 -4.42
CA LYS A 62 -5.94 7.10 -5.45
C LYS A 62 -6.79 5.88 -5.69
N ILE A 63 -6.43 4.74 -5.12
CA ILE A 63 -7.23 3.54 -5.24
C ILE A 63 -8.55 3.77 -4.49
N GLY A 64 -9.65 3.58 -5.18
CA GLY A 64 -10.97 3.73 -4.57
C GLY A 64 -11.21 2.69 -3.49
N GLN A 65 -12.14 2.96 -2.57
CA GLN A 65 -12.56 2.06 -1.51
C GLN A 65 -11.53 1.89 -0.39
N ILE A 66 -10.40 2.58 -0.43
CA ILE A 66 -9.48 2.66 0.70
C ILE A 66 -10.05 3.68 1.69
N ARG A 67 -10.23 3.26 2.95
CA ARG A 67 -10.77 4.11 4.00
C ARG A 67 -9.70 4.87 4.75
N SER A 68 -8.61 4.20 5.05
CA SER A 68 -7.49 4.82 5.77
C SER A 68 -6.20 4.05 5.51
N THR A 69 -5.09 4.74 5.67
CA THR A 69 -3.77 4.13 5.54
C THR A 69 -2.86 4.59 6.68
N LEU A 70 -1.94 3.72 7.06
CA LEU A 70 -0.86 4.05 7.98
C LEU A 70 0.44 3.67 7.31
N THR A 71 1.31 4.64 7.10
CA THR A 71 2.59 4.43 6.43
C THR A 71 3.72 4.37 7.44
N LEU A 72 4.54 3.32 7.34
CA LEU A 72 5.73 3.15 8.16
C LEU A 72 6.93 3.15 7.23
N MET A 73 7.76 4.19 7.33
CA MET A 73 8.99 4.29 6.54
C MET A 73 10.10 3.54 7.25
N SER A 74 10.79 2.65 6.53
CA SER A 74 11.96 1.97 7.07
C SER A 74 13.15 2.93 7.08
N ILE A 75 13.91 2.90 8.12
CA ILE A 75 15.13 3.71 8.23
C ILE A 75 16.38 2.87 8.00
#